data_efc6adfd7f56cf001246952715613e1a
#
_entry.id   efc6adfd7f56cf001246952715613e1a
#
_cell.length_a   1.000
_cell.length_b   1.000
_cell.length_c   1.000
_cell.angle_alpha   90.00
_cell.angle_beta   90.00
_cell.angle_gamma   90.00
#
_symmetry.space_group_name_H-M   'P 1'
#
loop_
_entity.id
_entity.type
_entity.pdbx_description
1 polymer ?
#
loop_
_entity_poly.entity_id
_entity_poly.type
_entity_poly.pdbx_seq_one_letter_code
_entity_poly.pdbx_strand_id
1 'polypeptide(L)'
;LVKNTLERSIMTINKQSYLKGFCTVSRSDKGMQVGELQNINFDSGCEEALREILVYLQAQNIENVLFVRFPHQRKFENPEAIDKIGSIISEYGYDILNLNDKSQELGIDVPSDYSDAEHLNINGMEKMTEYLGKYIIHSMMSALGKVPRIL
;
A
#
# COMPACT_ATOMS: atom_id res chain seq x y z
N LEU A 1 -2.56 22.07 -21.58
CA LEU A 1 -2.54 21.41 -20.24
C LEU A 1 -2.05 19.96 -20.34
N VAL A 2 -2.64 19.13 -21.20
CA VAL A 2 -2.30 17.70 -21.37
C VAL A 2 -0.84 17.49 -21.80
N LYS A 3 -0.31 18.31 -22.71
CA LYS A 3 1.07 18.21 -23.20
C LYS A 3 2.10 18.42 -22.07
N ASN A 4 1.88 19.40 -21.19
CA ASN A 4 2.77 19.67 -20.07
C ASN A 4 2.77 18.56 -19.02
N THR A 5 1.64 17.87 -18.82
CA THR A 5 1.53 16.74 -17.90
C THR A 5 2.29 15.53 -18.43
N LEU A 6 2.17 15.26 -19.74
CA LEU A 6 2.88 14.16 -20.40
C LEU A 6 4.40 14.37 -20.39
N GLU A 7 4.87 15.58 -20.72
CA GLU A 7 6.29 15.93 -20.67
C GLU A 7 6.87 15.82 -19.25
N ARG A 8 6.15 16.26 -18.24
CA ARG A 8 6.56 16.08 -16.82
C ARG A 8 6.66 14.60 -16.45
N SER A 9 5.69 13.79 -16.85
CA SER A 9 5.70 12.34 -16.58
C SER A 9 6.88 11.66 -17.27
N ILE A 10 7.15 11.99 -18.54
CA ILE A 10 8.30 11.46 -19.29
C ILE A 10 9.62 11.90 -18.67
N MET A 11 9.76 13.16 -18.24
CA MET A 11 10.97 13.63 -17.55
C MET A 11 11.19 12.93 -16.19
N THR A 12 10.12 12.65 -15.46
CA THR A 12 10.20 11.92 -14.18
C THR A 12 10.64 10.48 -14.43
N ILE A 13 10.06 9.80 -15.39
CA ILE A 13 10.43 8.43 -15.78
C ILE A 13 11.92 8.39 -16.22
N ASN A 14 12.37 9.33 -17.05
CA ASN A 14 13.73 9.36 -17.54
C ASN A 14 14.77 9.67 -16.44
N LYS A 15 14.44 10.54 -15.48
CA LYS A 15 15.33 10.85 -14.35
C LYS A 15 15.47 9.70 -13.35
N GLN A 16 14.47 8.81 -13.28
CA GLN A 16 14.42 7.70 -12.30
C GLN A 16 14.53 6.32 -12.95
N SER A 17 14.87 6.26 -14.24
CA SER A 17 14.97 4.98 -14.96
C SER A 17 15.96 4.00 -14.31
N TYR A 18 17.04 4.50 -13.70
CA TYR A 18 18.00 3.68 -12.97
C TYR A 18 17.44 3.07 -11.67
N LEU A 19 16.42 3.68 -11.07
CA LEU A 19 15.73 3.19 -9.88
C LEU A 19 14.54 2.27 -10.21
N LYS A 20 14.32 1.94 -11.48
CA LYS A 20 13.21 1.07 -11.93
C LYS A 20 11.82 1.54 -11.43
N GLY A 21 11.61 2.85 -11.42
CA GLY A 21 10.35 3.47 -10.95
C GLY A 21 10.32 3.80 -9.46
N PHE A 22 11.34 3.45 -8.69
CA PHE A 22 11.43 3.85 -7.28
C PHE A 22 11.66 5.37 -7.16
N CYS A 23 10.81 6.04 -6.38
CA CYS A 23 10.90 7.46 -6.10
C CYS A 23 11.15 7.69 -4.62
N THR A 24 12.27 8.32 -4.28
CA THR A 24 12.56 8.72 -2.90
C THR A 24 11.96 10.09 -2.60
N VAL A 25 11.24 10.18 -1.49
CA VAL A 25 10.77 11.46 -0.96
C VAL A 25 11.64 11.80 0.25
N SER A 26 12.35 12.92 0.17
CA SER A 26 13.15 13.42 1.28
C SER A 26 12.23 13.88 2.43
N ARG A 27 12.76 13.87 3.65
CA ARG A 27 12.06 14.37 4.84
C ARG A 27 11.54 15.78 4.57
N SER A 28 10.26 16.03 4.83
CA SER A 28 9.69 17.36 4.85
C SER A 28 9.90 17.97 6.24
N ASP A 29 10.54 19.15 6.30
CA ASP A 29 10.64 19.94 7.54
C ASP A 29 9.34 20.71 7.86
N LYS A 30 8.36 20.63 6.99
CA LYS A 30 7.03 21.19 7.23
C LYS A 30 6.26 20.20 8.07
N GLY A 31 5.92 20.61 9.29
CA GLY A 31 5.08 19.82 10.20
C GLY A 31 3.87 19.26 9.46
N MET A 32 3.61 17.99 9.69
CA MET A 32 2.55 17.26 9.04
C MET A 32 1.20 17.89 9.39
N GLN A 33 0.53 18.44 8.41
CA GLN A 33 -0.87 18.80 8.55
C GLN A 33 -1.69 17.52 8.31
N VAL A 34 -2.26 16.97 9.38
CA VAL A 34 -3.33 15.97 9.26
C VAL A 34 -4.49 16.70 8.60
N GLY A 35 -4.75 16.37 7.34
CA GLY A 35 -5.82 16.99 6.56
C GLY A 35 -7.20 16.73 7.17
N GLU A 36 -8.21 17.40 6.63
CA GLU A 36 -9.61 17.16 6.96
C GLU A 36 -9.98 15.69 6.76
N LEU A 37 -10.98 15.21 7.51
CA LEU A 37 -11.59 13.91 7.30
C LEU A 37 -12.00 13.75 5.83
N GLN A 38 -11.66 12.63 5.24
CA GLN A 38 -11.99 12.34 3.85
C GLN A 38 -12.95 11.17 3.76
N ASN A 39 -13.79 11.18 2.74
CA ASN A 39 -14.66 10.06 2.43
C ASN A 39 -13.99 9.16 1.38
N ILE A 40 -13.95 7.87 1.65
CA ILE A 40 -13.51 6.88 0.66
C ILE A 40 -14.67 6.66 -0.31
N ASN A 41 -14.48 7.08 -1.56
CA ASN A 41 -15.47 6.81 -2.60
C ASN A 41 -15.25 5.38 -3.14
N PHE A 42 -15.87 4.40 -2.48
CA PHE A 42 -15.92 3.02 -2.95
C PHE A 42 -17.36 2.69 -3.37
N ASP A 43 -17.73 3.18 -4.53
CA ASP A 43 -19.04 2.96 -5.15
C ASP A 43 -19.12 1.61 -5.87
N SER A 44 -20.27 1.34 -6.50
CA SER A 44 -20.50 0.09 -7.23
C SER A 44 -19.55 -0.10 -8.41
N GLY A 45 -19.13 0.97 -9.06
CA GLY A 45 -18.16 0.88 -10.16
C GLY A 45 -16.76 0.49 -9.66
N CYS A 46 -16.34 1.04 -8.52
CA CYS A 46 -15.09 0.64 -7.87
C CYS A 46 -15.11 -0.83 -7.42
N GLU A 47 -16.25 -1.27 -6.86
CA GLU A 47 -16.43 -2.66 -6.46
C GLU A 47 -16.39 -3.60 -7.68
N GLU A 48 -17.10 -3.26 -8.76
CA GLU A 48 -17.10 -4.04 -10.00
C GLU A 48 -15.68 -4.17 -10.57
N ALA A 49 -14.95 -3.07 -10.68
CA ALA A 49 -13.58 -3.08 -11.17
C ALA A 49 -12.64 -3.94 -10.30
N LEU A 50 -12.79 -3.89 -8.97
CA LEU A 50 -12.03 -4.76 -8.06
C LEU A 50 -12.36 -6.23 -8.32
N ARG A 51 -13.65 -6.59 -8.43
CA ARG A 51 -14.09 -7.96 -8.70
C ARG A 51 -13.60 -8.46 -10.06
N GLU A 52 -13.59 -7.61 -11.09
CA GLU A 52 -13.03 -7.96 -12.41
C GLU A 52 -11.53 -8.31 -12.32
N ILE A 53 -10.75 -7.52 -11.56
CA ILE A 53 -9.33 -7.82 -11.32
C ILE A 53 -9.17 -9.19 -10.64
N LEU A 54 -9.95 -9.45 -9.59
CA LEU A 54 -9.88 -10.69 -8.84
C LEU A 54 -10.28 -11.91 -9.69
N VAL A 55 -11.34 -11.80 -10.48
CA VAL A 55 -11.75 -12.83 -11.47
C VAL A 55 -10.64 -13.07 -12.49
N TYR A 56 -10.02 -11.99 -12.99
CA TYR A 56 -8.90 -12.13 -13.95
C TYR A 56 -7.72 -12.89 -13.33
N LEU A 57 -7.33 -12.56 -12.09
CA LEU A 57 -6.26 -13.26 -11.40
C LEU A 57 -6.55 -14.76 -11.27
N GLN A 58 -7.77 -15.14 -10.87
CA GLN A 58 -8.20 -16.54 -10.80
C GLN A 58 -8.18 -17.22 -12.17
N ALA A 59 -8.70 -16.55 -13.20
CA ALA A 59 -8.72 -17.09 -14.56
C ALA A 59 -7.32 -17.34 -15.14
N GLN A 60 -6.31 -16.58 -14.68
CA GLN A 60 -4.91 -16.76 -15.05
C GLN A 60 -4.15 -17.72 -14.11
N ASN A 61 -4.82 -18.33 -13.13
CA ASN A 61 -4.22 -19.17 -12.08
C ASN A 61 -3.08 -18.47 -11.32
N ILE A 62 -3.23 -17.17 -11.07
CA ILE A 62 -2.28 -16.37 -10.27
C ILE A 62 -2.72 -16.46 -8.81
N GLU A 63 -2.14 -17.40 -8.07
CA GLU A 63 -2.54 -17.71 -6.70
C GLU A 63 -1.75 -16.92 -5.66
N ASN A 64 -0.49 -16.60 -5.94
CA ASN A 64 0.42 -15.94 -4.98
C ASN A 64 0.34 -14.42 -5.12
N VAL A 65 -0.78 -13.84 -4.71
CA VAL A 65 -0.99 -12.39 -4.70
C VAL A 65 -1.23 -11.92 -3.28
N LEU A 66 -0.48 -10.91 -2.87
CA LEU A 66 -0.68 -10.20 -1.62
C LEU A 66 -1.12 -8.77 -1.91
N PHE A 67 -2.31 -8.41 -1.48
CA PHE A 67 -2.76 -7.03 -1.49
C PHE A 67 -2.20 -6.31 -0.26
N VAL A 68 -1.64 -5.13 -0.46
CA VAL A 68 -1.02 -4.38 0.62
C VAL A 68 -1.59 -2.98 0.70
N ARG A 69 -2.08 -2.61 1.88
CA ARG A 69 -2.43 -1.23 2.18
C ARG A 69 -1.27 -0.57 2.93
N PHE A 70 -0.69 0.45 2.35
CA PHE A 70 0.43 1.16 2.93
C PHE A 70 0.01 2.10 4.08
N PRO A 71 0.90 2.39 5.05
CA PRO A 71 0.63 3.33 6.12
C PRO A 71 0.43 4.76 5.59
N HIS A 72 -0.55 5.45 6.14
CA HIS A 72 -0.80 6.88 5.90
C HIS A 72 -1.45 7.50 7.14
N GLN A 73 -1.45 8.83 7.24
CA GLN A 73 -2.00 9.57 8.37
C GLN A 73 -3.39 10.17 8.10
N ARG A 74 -3.96 9.91 6.93
CA ARG A 74 -5.32 10.36 6.64
C ARG A 74 -6.34 9.63 7.49
N LYS A 75 -7.31 10.38 8.00
CA LYS A 75 -8.49 9.84 8.68
C LYS A 75 -9.67 9.82 7.71
N PHE A 76 -10.46 8.78 7.78
CA PHE A 76 -11.64 8.61 6.93
C PHE A 76 -12.92 8.68 7.75
N GLU A 77 -13.98 9.27 7.14
CA GLU A 77 -15.31 9.32 7.72
C GLU A 77 -16.00 7.95 7.69
N ASN A 78 -15.66 7.14 6.67
CA ASN A 78 -16.24 5.82 6.41
C ASN A 78 -15.18 4.71 6.37
N PRO A 79 -14.52 4.40 7.49
CA PRO A 79 -13.46 3.38 7.53
C PRO A 79 -13.96 1.98 7.14
N GLU A 80 -15.25 1.70 7.28
CA GLU A 80 -15.91 0.46 6.86
C GLU A 80 -15.77 0.17 5.35
N ALA A 81 -15.52 1.18 4.53
CA ALA A 81 -15.21 0.98 3.12
C ALA A 81 -13.91 0.17 2.92
N ILE A 82 -12.95 0.32 3.83
CA ILE A 82 -11.69 -0.44 3.82
C ILE A 82 -11.96 -1.90 4.17
N ASP A 83 -12.80 -2.13 5.18
CA ASP A 83 -13.17 -3.48 5.62
C ASP A 83 -13.93 -4.20 4.51
N LYS A 84 -14.81 -3.48 3.78
CA LYS A 84 -15.51 -4.00 2.62
C LYS A 84 -14.55 -4.42 1.51
N ILE A 85 -13.54 -3.60 1.18
CA ILE A 85 -12.50 -3.93 0.20
C ILE A 85 -11.77 -5.20 0.62
N GLY A 86 -11.35 -5.29 1.89
CA GLY A 86 -10.68 -6.45 2.44
C GLY A 86 -11.54 -7.72 2.35
N SER A 87 -12.83 -7.61 2.68
CA SER A 87 -13.78 -8.72 2.58
C SER A 87 -13.92 -9.24 1.16
N ILE A 88 -14.04 -8.34 0.17
CA ILE A 88 -14.14 -8.71 -1.24
C ILE A 88 -12.86 -9.45 -1.69
N ILE A 89 -11.68 -8.97 -1.34
CA ILE A 89 -10.41 -9.63 -1.67
C ILE A 89 -10.37 -11.04 -1.09
N SER A 90 -10.79 -11.20 0.17
CA SER A 90 -10.81 -12.48 0.88
C SER A 90 -11.84 -13.46 0.32
N GLU A 91 -12.99 -12.98 -0.21
CA GLU A 91 -13.98 -13.82 -0.90
C GLU A 91 -13.37 -14.60 -2.09
N TYR A 92 -12.36 -14.03 -2.73
CA TYR A 92 -11.64 -14.64 -3.86
C TYR A 92 -10.40 -15.46 -3.43
N GLY A 93 -10.18 -15.60 -2.12
CA GLY A 93 -9.09 -16.41 -1.55
C GLY A 93 -7.74 -15.73 -1.55
N TYR A 94 -7.67 -14.41 -1.73
CA TYR A 94 -6.43 -13.65 -1.63
C TYR A 94 -6.25 -13.01 -0.26
N ASP A 95 -4.98 -12.83 0.14
CA ASP A 95 -4.64 -12.16 1.39
C ASP A 95 -4.52 -10.65 1.20
N ILE A 96 -4.94 -9.92 2.25
CA ILE A 96 -4.71 -8.48 2.37
C ILE A 96 -3.90 -8.18 3.63
N LEU A 97 -2.82 -7.44 3.47
CA LEU A 97 -1.97 -6.95 4.56
C LEU A 97 -2.21 -5.46 4.76
N ASN A 98 -2.93 -5.10 5.82
CA ASN A 98 -3.15 -3.71 6.20
C ASN A 98 -1.99 -3.22 7.09
N LEU A 99 -0.98 -2.62 6.48
CA LEU A 99 0.18 -2.07 7.20
C LEU A 99 -0.16 -0.79 7.96
N ASN A 100 -1.28 -0.15 7.66
CA ASN A 100 -1.72 1.03 8.41
C ASN A 100 -2.06 0.70 9.87
N ASP A 101 -2.59 -0.50 10.11
CA ASP A 101 -2.94 -0.96 11.46
C ASP A 101 -1.73 -1.50 12.23
N LYS A 102 -0.59 -1.63 11.55
CA LYS A 102 0.64 -2.19 12.09
C LYS A 102 1.74 -1.14 12.34
N SER A 103 1.36 0.13 12.42
CA SER A 103 2.32 1.24 12.60
C SER A 103 3.24 1.07 13.80
N GLN A 104 2.76 0.49 14.90
CA GLN A 104 3.58 0.18 16.08
C GLN A 104 4.58 -0.96 15.80
N GLU A 105 4.15 -2.04 15.15
CA GLU A 105 5.01 -3.17 14.77
C GLU A 105 6.09 -2.74 13.76
N LEU A 106 5.74 -1.82 12.87
CA LEU A 106 6.64 -1.21 11.90
C LEU A 106 7.64 -0.25 12.56
N GLY A 107 7.37 0.20 13.79
CA GLY A 107 8.14 1.25 14.45
C GLY A 107 8.05 2.59 13.71
N ILE A 108 6.92 2.85 13.05
CA ILE A 108 6.70 4.11 12.33
C ILE A 108 6.34 5.21 13.32
N ASP A 109 7.12 6.28 13.28
CA ASP A 109 6.94 7.50 14.06
C ASP A 109 6.54 8.66 13.14
N VAL A 110 5.39 9.25 13.42
CA VAL A 110 4.77 10.26 12.55
C VAL A 110 5.68 11.44 12.25
N PRO A 111 6.34 12.09 13.24
CA PRO A 111 7.20 13.24 12.96
C PRO A 111 8.43 12.94 12.13
N SER A 112 8.95 11.71 12.17
CA SER A 112 10.24 11.35 11.58
C SER A 112 10.14 10.54 10.29
N ASP A 113 9.01 9.85 10.06
CA ASP A 113 8.89 8.84 9.02
C ASP A 113 7.95 9.23 7.87
N TYR A 114 7.28 10.38 7.97
CA TYR A 114 6.40 10.89 6.93
C TYR A 114 6.93 12.17 6.28
N SER A 115 6.65 12.33 5.01
CA SER A 115 6.87 13.58 4.27
C SER A 115 5.65 14.50 4.33
N ASP A 116 4.48 13.90 4.32
CA ASP A 116 3.16 14.53 4.43
C ASP A 116 2.13 13.53 4.99
N ALA A 117 0.84 13.86 4.95
CA ALA A 117 -0.20 12.99 5.50
C ALA A 117 -0.39 11.66 4.75
N GLU A 118 0.17 11.51 3.55
CA GLU A 118 -0.05 10.35 2.68
C GLU A 118 1.22 9.55 2.42
N HIS A 119 2.38 10.21 2.47
CA HIS A 119 3.61 9.63 1.96
C HIS A 119 4.64 9.44 3.07
N LEU A 120 5.11 8.22 3.20
CA LEU A 120 6.31 7.93 3.98
C LEU A 120 7.52 8.61 3.32
N ASN A 121 8.41 9.16 4.15
CA ASN A 121 9.73 9.55 3.70
C ASN A 121 10.68 8.35 3.63
N ILE A 122 11.95 8.56 3.31
CA ILE A 122 12.92 7.49 3.16
C ILE A 122 13.03 6.60 4.40
N ASN A 123 12.98 7.18 5.61
CA ASN A 123 13.08 6.42 6.86
C ASN A 123 11.86 5.51 7.05
N GLY A 124 10.66 6.04 6.84
CA GLY A 124 9.42 5.28 6.93
C GLY A 124 9.34 4.18 5.87
N MET A 125 9.82 4.47 4.65
CA MET A 125 9.89 3.48 3.56
C MET A 125 10.85 2.35 3.87
N GLU A 126 12.00 2.61 4.47
CA GLU A 126 12.97 1.58 4.89
C GLU A 126 12.34 0.64 5.92
N LYS A 127 11.73 1.17 6.98
CA LYS A 127 11.04 0.39 8.00
C LYS A 127 9.93 -0.48 7.41
N MET A 128 9.09 0.11 6.58
CA MET A 128 7.99 -0.58 5.91
C MET A 128 8.50 -1.70 4.99
N THR A 129 9.54 -1.43 4.20
CA THR A 129 10.12 -2.41 3.27
C THR A 129 10.77 -3.58 4.01
N GLU A 130 11.46 -3.30 5.12
CA GLU A 130 12.05 -4.33 5.97
C GLU A 130 10.95 -5.24 6.57
N TYR A 131 9.88 -4.66 7.09
CA TYR A 131 8.76 -5.43 7.63
C TYR A 131 8.10 -6.29 6.55
N LEU A 132 7.78 -5.70 5.40
CA LEU A 132 7.14 -6.41 4.29
C LEU A 132 8.02 -7.57 3.78
N GLY A 133 9.33 -7.36 3.69
CA GLY A 133 10.28 -8.40 3.32
C GLY A 133 10.26 -9.58 4.31
N LYS A 134 10.29 -9.30 5.62
CA LYS A 134 10.18 -10.32 6.67
C LYS A 134 8.85 -11.07 6.59
N TYR A 135 7.75 -10.35 6.40
CA TYR A 135 6.41 -10.93 6.27
C TYR A 135 6.33 -11.89 5.08
N ILE A 136 6.80 -11.49 3.90
CA ILE A 136 6.78 -12.33 2.70
C ILE A 136 7.64 -13.59 2.90
N ILE A 137 8.85 -13.45 3.43
CA ILE A 137 9.73 -14.60 3.71
C ILE A 137 9.07 -15.57 4.69
N HIS A 138 8.49 -15.04 5.78
CA HIS A 138 7.82 -15.87 6.78
C HIS A 138 6.61 -16.61 6.18
N SER A 139 5.78 -15.92 5.40
CA SER A 139 4.62 -16.53 4.72
C SER A 139 5.03 -17.63 3.76
N MET A 140 6.09 -17.43 2.96
CA MET A 140 6.62 -18.45 2.06
C MET A 140 7.17 -19.66 2.82
N MET A 141 7.90 -19.44 3.93
CA MET A 141 8.45 -20.52 4.74
C MET A 141 7.35 -21.31 5.45
N SER A 142 6.29 -20.64 5.90
CA SER A 142 5.11 -21.27 6.50
C SER A 142 4.36 -22.15 5.48
N ALA A 143 4.18 -21.67 4.26
CA ALA A 143 3.57 -22.43 3.17
C ALA A 143 4.38 -23.68 2.81
N LEU A 144 5.70 -23.64 2.99
CA LEU A 144 6.60 -24.79 2.78
C LEU A 144 6.68 -25.74 4.01
N GLY A 145 5.91 -25.47 5.07
CA GLY A 145 5.92 -26.27 6.30
C GLY A 145 7.20 -26.15 7.14
N LYS A 146 8.01 -25.10 6.90
CA LYS A 146 9.31 -24.90 7.54
C LYS A 146 9.25 -24.03 8.80
N VAL A 147 8.14 -23.35 9.05
CA VAL A 147 7.90 -22.52 10.26
C VAL A 147 6.46 -22.70 10.72
N PRO A 148 6.19 -22.79 12.03
CA PRO A 148 4.82 -22.80 12.56
C PRO A 148 4.10 -21.50 12.15
N ARG A 149 2.82 -21.61 11.78
CA ARG A 149 1.98 -20.43 11.58
C ARG A 149 1.91 -19.67 12.91
N ILE A 150 2.38 -18.43 12.92
CA ILE A 150 2.12 -17.51 14.02
C ILE A 150 0.70 -16.98 13.79
N LEU A 151 -0.21 -17.36 14.69
CA LEU A 151 -1.57 -16.85 14.75
C LEU A 151 -1.57 -15.43 15.29
#